data_6410175694dd86d3eec7705c7710670d
#
_entry.id   6410175694dd86d3eec7705c7710670d
#
_cell.length_a   1.000
_cell.length_b   1.000
_cell.length_c   1.000
_cell.angle_alpha   90.00
_cell.angle_beta   90.00
_cell.angle_gamma   90.00
#
_symmetry.space_group_name_H-M   'P 1'
#
loop_
_entity.id
_entity.type
_entity.pdbx_description
1 polymer ?
#
loop_
_entity_poly.entity_id
_entity_poly.type
_entity_poly.pdbx_seq_one_letter_code
_entity_poly.pdbx_strand_id
1 'polypeptide(L)'
;AVPGGSLRPAATLGADGKTVRGDGKGRTLGAIAPNEGGDNGILASPGKYASADGWRKTGLTFASGTPRRDEVSLKLQETSSGTSIFDPVLCELVYRWFMPAQGSVLDPFAGGSVRGIVAAKLGHKYTGIDLSARQIEANKVQADELLTDNKPNWVVGDSKHVNELAPGEYDLIFSCPPYADLEVYSDDPNDLSTMEYPDFKSVYHEIVYGAVAMLKQDRFACFVVGDIRDKKGFYRNFVSDTIEAFQDAGATLYNEAILVTAVGSLPIRVSRAFQAGRKLGKTHQNVLVFYKGDPKAIKTWGDVECGDIDIAEAE
;
A
#
# COMPACT_ATOMS: atom_id res chain seq x y z
N ALA A 1 0.90 -37.03 -29.90
CA ALA A 1 -0.48 -36.57 -30.06
C ALA A 1 -1.31 -37.10 -28.89
N VAL A 2 -1.74 -36.20 -27.97
CA VAL A 2 -2.66 -36.52 -26.88
C VAL A 2 -4.00 -35.88 -27.24
N PRO A 3 -5.11 -36.60 -27.19
CA PRO A 3 -6.40 -36.05 -27.60
C PRO A 3 -6.92 -35.08 -26.54
N GLY A 4 -7.38 -33.93 -26.98
CA GLY A 4 -7.98 -32.89 -26.14
C GLY A 4 -9.31 -33.36 -25.54
N GLY A 5 -9.35 -33.57 -24.23
CA GLY A 5 -10.55 -33.76 -23.46
C GLY A 5 -11.17 -32.39 -23.11
N SER A 6 -12.34 -32.12 -23.68
CA SER A 6 -13.21 -31.01 -23.31
C SER A 6 -13.67 -31.19 -21.88
N LEU A 7 -13.21 -30.33 -20.96
CA LEU A 7 -13.75 -30.23 -19.62
C LEU A 7 -15.17 -29.67 -19.68
N ARG A 8 -16.17 -30.52 -19.49
CA ARG A 8 -17.55 -30.09 -19.24
C ARG A 8 -17.64 -29.54 -17.81
N PRO A 9 -18.34 -28.41 -17.58
CA PRO A 9 -18.56 -27.94 -16.22
C PRO A 9 -19.38 -28.98 -15.43
N ALA A 10 -18.97 -29.20 -14.18
CA ALA A 10 -19.65 -30.10 -13.26
C ALA A 10 -21.10 -29.64 -13.04
N ALA A 11 -22.05 -30.55 -13.16
CA ALA A 11 -23.45 -30.28 -12.85
C ALA A 11 -23.65 -30.20 -11.35
N THR A 12 -24.26 -29.12 -10.87
CA THR A 12 -24.65 -28.95 -9.45
C THR A 12 -25.98 -29.69 -9.23
N LEU A 13 -26.04 -30.55 -8.25
CA LEU A 13 -27.27 -31.21 -7.80
C LEU A 13 -28.05 -30.28 -6.86
N GLY A 14 -29.34 -30.09 -7.12
CA GLY A 14 -30.26 -29.42 -6.20
C GLY A 14 -30.60 -30.31 -4.97
N ALA A 15 -31.15 -29.71 -3.94
CA ALA A 15 -31.52 -30.39 -2.69
C ALA A 15 -32.50 -31.56 -2.83
N ASP A 16 -33.11 -31.73 -4.01
CA ASP A 16 -34.02 -32.78 -4.38
C ASP A 16 -33.37 -33.90 -5.25
N GLY A 17 -32.06 -33.85 -5.41
CA GLY A 17 -31.28 -34.83 -6.18
C GLY A 17 -31.46 -34.78 -7.72
N LYS A 18 -32.14 -33.75 -8.25
CA LYS A 18 -32.32 -33.56 -9.70
C LYS A 18 -31.33 -32.56 -10.30
N THR A 19 -30.84 -32.85 -11.48
CA THR A 19 -29.90 -31.98 -12.21
C THR A 19 -30.63 -30.74 -12.70
N VAL A 20 -30.21 -29.56 -12.23
CA VAL A 20 -30.72 -28.27 -12.72
C VAL A 20 -29.95 -27.87 -13.98
N ARG A 21 -30.59 -27.88 -15.14
CA ARG A 21 -30.06 -27.23 -16.35
C ARG A 21 -30.30 -25.74 -16.25
N GLY A 22 -29.24 -24.96 -16.21
CA GLY A 22 -29.31 -23.51 -16.28
C GLY A 22 -29.86 -23.07 -17.64
N ASP A 23 -30.85 -22.19 -17.60
CA ASP A 23 -31.47 -21.54 -18.75
C ASP A 23 -30.61 -20.37 -19.23
N GLY A 24 -29.47 -20.53 -19.75
CA GLY A 24 -28.63 -19.63 -20.51
C GLY A 24 -28.70 -18.08 -20.24
N LYS A 25 -29.46 -17.63 -19.26
CA LYS A 25 -29.52 -16.27 -18.81
C LYS A 25 -28.59 -16.11 -17.63
N GLY A 26 -27.40 -15.56 -17.89
CA GLY A 26 -26.34 -15.33 -16.92
C GLY A 26 -26.86 -14.69 -15.63
N ARG A 27 -27.06 -15.53 -14.63
CA ARG A 27 -27.12 -15.04 -13.26
C ARG A 27 -25.70 -14.66 -12.87
N THR A 28 -25.45 -13.38 -12.82
CA THR A 28 -24.35 -12.82 -12.04
C THR A 28 -24.39 -13.50 -10.68
N LEU A 29 -23.30 -14.18 -10.30
CA LEU A 29 -23.07 -14.66 -8.95
C LEU A 29 -23.41 -13.51 -8.01
N GLY A 30 -24.48 -13.72 -7.23
CA GLY A 30 -24.95 -12.74 -6.27
C GLY A 30 -23.81 -12.35 -5.34
N ALA A 31 -23.74 -11.07 -5.03
CA ALA A 31 -22.90 -10.58 -4.00
C ALA A 31 -23.06 -11.49 -2.78
N ILE A 32 -21.95 -11.97 -2.24
CA ILE A 32 -21.91 -12.69 -0.97
C ILE A 32 -22.60 -11.77 0.04
N ALA A 33 -23.71 -12.21 0.60
CA ALA A 33 -24.41 -11.48 1.64
C ALA A 33 -23.42 -11.22 2.80
N PRO A 34 -23.43 -10.02 3.38
CA PRO A 34 -22.60 -9.77 4.55
C PRO A 34 -23.03 -10.75 5.64
N ASN A 35 -22.05 -11.37 6.29
CA ASN A 35 -22.27 -12.22 7.44
C ASN A 35 -23.08 -11.42 8.48
N GLU A 36 -24.22 -11.94 8.89
CA GLU A 36 -24.99 -11.38 9.98
C GLU A 36 -24.17 -11.56 11.26
N GLY A 37 -23.52 -10.50 11.73
CA GLY A 37 -22.88 -10.52 13.04
C GLY A 37 -21.46 -9.97 13.12
N GLY A 38 -21.14 -8.93 12.42
CA GLY A 38 -19.87 -8.24 12.64
C GLY A 38 -19.94 -6.80 12.17
N ASP A 39 -19.81 -5.88 13.10
CA ASP A 39 -19.76 -4.43 12.90
C ASP A 39 -18.39 -4.02 12.28
N ASN A 40 -18.04 -4.68 11.19
CA ASN A 40 -16.88 -4.33 10.37
C ASN A 40 -17.39 -3.65 9.12
N GLY A 41 -17.66 -2.35 9.26
CA GLY A 41 -17.91 -1.46 8.14
C GLY A 41 -16.74 -1.52 7.18
N ILE A 42 -16.85 -2.34 6.15
CA ILE A 42 -15.97 -2.25 5.00
C ILE A 42 -16.28 -0.91 4.36
N LEU A 43 -15.45 0.07 4.60
CA LEU A 43 -15.45 1.35 3.89
C LEU A 43 -15.12 1.06 2.43
N ALA A 44 -16.13 0.75 1.66
CA ALA A 44 -16.01 0.65 0.22
C ALA A 44 -15.64 2.03 -0.35
N SER A 45 -14.64 2.08 -1.19
CA SER A 45 -14.27 3.31 -1.92
C SER A 45 -15.50 3.98 -2.53
N PRO A 46 -15.73 5.27 -2.29
CA PRO A 46 -16.96 5.97 -2.64
C PRO A 46 -17.39 5.89 -4.12
N GLY A 47 -16.44 5.71 -5.02
CA GLY A 47 -16.70 5.68 -6.46
C GLY A 47 -17.42 4.44 -7.01
N LYS A 48 -17.67 3.41 -6.22
CA LYS A 48 -18.15 2.11 -6.72
C LYS A 48 -19.58 1.77 -6.39
N TYR A 49 -20.19 2.46 -5.43
CA TYR A 49 -21.57 2.25 -5.02
C TYR A 49 -22.44 3.49 -5.22
N ALA A 50 -22.05 4.35 -6.16
CA ALA A 50 -22.72 5.61 -6.44
C ALA A 50 -24.07 5.47 -7.18
N SER A 51 -24.63 4.26 -7.35
CA SER A 51 -25.99 4.08 -7.82
C SER A 51 -26.94 3.86 -6.63
N ALA A 52 -28.13 4.47 -6.69
CA ALA A 52 -29.17 4.28 -5.67
C ALA A 52 -29.48 2.79 -5.41
N ASP A 53 -29.30 1.94 -6.43
CA ASP A 53 -29.49 0.48 -6.33
C ASP A 53 -28.34 -0.22 -5.58
N GLY A 54 -27.14 0.32 -5.58
CA GLY A 54 -26.00 -0.20 -4.80
C GLY A 54 -26.25 -0.08 -3.31
N TRP A 55 -26.78 1.05 -2.86
CA TRP A 55 -27.06 1.31 -1.44
C TRP A 55 -28.23 0.46 -0.90
N ARG A 56 -29.25 0.20 -1.71
CA ARG A 56 -30.37 -0.71 -1.32
C ARG A 56 -29.89 -2.15 -1.08
N LYS A 57 -28.85 -2.59 -1.80
CA LYS A 57 -28.26 -3.94 -1.64
C LYS A 57 -27.42 -4.09 -0.39
N THR A 58 -26.96 -2.99 0.21
CA THR A 58 -26.18 -3.00 1.45
C THR A 58 -27.04 -2.92 2.72
N GLY A 59 -28.35 -2.89 2.60
CA GLY A 59 -29.26 -2.80 3.76
C GLY A 59 -29.28 -1.43 4.44
N LEU A 60 -28.58 -0.43 3.90
CA LEU A 60 -28.59 0.93 4.42
C LEU A 60 -29.92 1.61 4.04
N THR A 61 -30.80 1.78 4.99
CA THR A 61 -32.03 2.56 4.84
C THR A 61 -31.79 3.98 5.32
N PHE A 62 -32.06 4.94 4.43
CA PHE A 62 -32.06 6.35 4.80
C PHE A 62 -33.45 6.75 5.28
N ALA A 63 -33.52 7.46 6.40
CA ALA A 63 -34.78 8.05 6.89
C ALA A 63 -35.34 9.07 5.90
N SER A 64 -36.63 9.38 5.98
CA SER A 64 -37.29 10.43 5.20
C SER A 64 -36.56 11.77 5.39
N GLY A 65 -35.94 12.29 4.37
CA GLY A 65 -35.01 13.44 4.43
C GLY A 65 -33.63 13.13 3.87
N THR A 66 -33.50 12.03 3.14
CA THR A 66 -32.24 11.60 2.49
C THR A 66 -31.65 12.74 1.68
N PRO A 67 -30.39 13.13 1.92
CA PRO A 67 -29.69 14.12 1.11
C PRO A 67 -29.68 13.74 -0.36
N ARG A 68 -29.71 14.73 -1.25
CA ARG A 68 -29.61 14.46 -2.68
C ARG A 68 -28.29 13.72 -2.97
N ARG A 69 -28.29 12.92 -4.02
CA ARG A 69 -27.15 12.08 -4.44
C ARG A 69 -25.84 12.86 -4.51
N ASP A 70 -25.92 14.09 -4.99
CA ASP A 70 -24.83 15.05 -5.12
C ASP A 70 -24.29 15.50 -3.76
N GLU A 71 -25.16 15.74 -2.78
CA GLU A 71 -24.77 16.13 -1.42
C GLU A 71 -24.09 14.97 -0.65
N VAL A 72 -24.56 13.73 -0.85
CA VAL A 72 -23.93 12.55 -0.27
C VAL A 72 -22.57 12.29 -0.93
N SER A 73 -22.47 12.44 -2.25
CA SER A 73 -21.23 12.30 -2.99
C SER A 73 -20.21 13.37 -2.60
N LEU A 74 -20.62 14.61 -2.44
CA LEU A 74 -19.77 15.72 -1.99
C LEU A 74 -19.27 15.50 -0.56
N LYS A 75 -20.14 15.13 0.40
CA LYS A 75 -19.74 14.82 1.77
C LYS A 75 -18.81 13.60 1.85
N LEU A 76 -19.03 12.57 1.04
CA LEU A 76 -18.15 11.41 0.97
C LEU A 76 -16.79 11.75 0.33
N GLN A 77 -16.76 12.68 -0.63
CA GLN A 77 -15.49 13.21 -1.17
C GLN A 77 -14.76 14.10 -0.15
N GLU A 78 -15.48 14.89 0.64
CA GLU A 78 -14.90 15.73 1.71
C GLU A 78 -14.35 14.89 2.88
N THR A 79 -14.96 13.73 3.16
CA THR A 79 -14.52 12.82 4.24
C THR A 79 -13.55 11.74 3.78
N SER A 80 -13.49 11.46 2.48
CA SER A 80 -12.58 10.49 1.88
C SER A 80 -11.38 11.23 1.30
N SER A 81 -10.28 11.26 2.02
CA SER A 81 -9.02 11.85 1.54
C SER A 81 -8.43 11.12 0.33
N GLY A 82 -9.08 10.08 -0.18
CA GLY A 82 -8.55 9.25 -1.29
C GLY A 82 -7.25 8.52 -0.98
N THR A 83 -6.62 8.85 0.14
CA THR A 83 -5.33 8.30 0.55
C THR A 83 -5.53 6.94 1.21
N SER A 84 -4.85 5.94 0.70
CA SER A 84 -4.81 4.61 1.30
C SER A 84 -4.10 4.67 2.65
N ILE A 85 -4.73 4.11 3.70
CA ILE A 85 -4.07 3.94 5.00
C ILE A 85 -2.99 2.87 4.84
N PHE A 86 -1.77 3.20 5.22
CA PHE A 86 -0.66 2.26 5.21
C PHE A 86 -0.89 1.17 6.28
N ASP A 87 -0.46 -0.06 6.00
CA ASP A 87 -0.70 -1.21 6.90
C ASP A 87 0.18 -1.10 8.17
N PRO A 88 -0.42 -0.94 9.37
CA PRO A 88 0.33 -0.82 10.61
C PRO A 88 1.03 -2.13 11.02
N VAL A 89 0.50 -3.29 10.63
CA VAL A 89 1.12 -4.58 10.92
C VAL A 89 2.42 -4.73 10.11
N LEU A 90 2.40 -4.34 8.83
CA LEU A 90 3.62 -4.31 8.03
C LEU A 90 4.66 -3.36 8.64
N CYS A 91 4.24 -2.19 9.15
CA CYS A 91 5.16 -1.27 9.83
C CYS A 91 5.82 -1.94 11.03
N GLU A 92 5.05 -2.59 11.89
CA GLU A 92 5.56 -3.28 13.07
C GLU A 92 6.55 -4.38 12.70
N LEU A 93 6.22 -5.23 11.70
CA LEU A 93 7.11 -6.28 11.23
C LEU A 93 8.42 -5.72 10.69
N VAL A 94 8.38 -4.68 9.87
CA VAL A 94 9.59 -4.05 9.32
C VAL A 94 10.48 -3.50 10.43
N TYR A 95 9.90 -2.80 11.41
CA TYR A 95 10.68 -2.25 12.52
C TYR A 95 11.27 -3.33 13.42
N ARG A 96 10.53 -4.40 13.73
CA ARG A 96 11.03 -5.50 14.56
C ARG A 96 12.11 -6.32 13.87
N TRP A 97 12.01 -6.53 12.56
CA TRP A 97 12.91 -7.43 11.84
C TRP A 97 14.16 -6.75 11.30
N PHE A 98 14.08 -5.48 10.91
CA PHE A 98 15.13 -4.82 10.15
C PHE A 98 15.73 -3.60 10.85
N MET A 99 15.50 -3.45 12.14
CA MET A 99 15.95 -2.29 12.88
C MET A 99 16.47 -2.66 14.27
N PRO A 100 17.57 -2.05 14.76
CA PRO A 100 18.00 -2.23 16.15
C PRO A 100 17.02 -1.59 17.12
N ALA A 101 16.98 -2.06 18.36
CA ALA A 101 16.19 -1.45 19.42
C ALA A 101 16.50 0.04 19.58
N GLN A 102 15.45 0.86 19.76
CA GLN A 102 15.56 2.33 19.92
C GLN A 102 16.29 3.04 18.76
N GLY A 103 16.28 2.48 17.58
CA GLY A 103 16.92 3.05 16.41
C GLY A 103 16.17 4.26 15.83
N SER A 104 16.75 4.84 14.77
CA SER A 104 16.21 5.99 14.03
C SER A 104 15.78 5.62 12.63
N VAL A 105 14.60 6.09 12.21
CA VAL A 105 13.99 5.85 10.89
C VAL A 105 13.98 7.12 10.07
N LEU A 106 14.38 7.02 8.81
CA LEU A 106 14.17 8.04 7.79
C LEU A 106 13.09 7.57 6.81
N ASP A 107 12.12 8.45 6.56
CA ASP A 107 11.05 8.24 5.58
C ASP A 107 10.99 9.44 4.62
N PRO A 108 11.61 9.33 3.43
CA PRO A 108 11.63 10.43 2.47
C PRO A 108 10.31 10.66 1.74
N PHE A 109 9.31 9.80 1.92
CA PHE A 109 7.97 9.93 1.34
C PHE A 109 6.92 9.63 2.40
N ALA A 110 6.89 10.50 3.45
CA ALA A 110 6.17 10.21 4.68
C ALA A 110 4.67 9.97 4.49
N GLY A 111 4.00 10.72 3.61
CA GLY A 111 2.56 10.58 3.42
C GLY A 111 1.80 10.62 4.76
N GLY A 112 0.96 9.60 4.99
CA GLY A 112 0.17 9.49 6.23
C GLY A 112 0.98 9.12 7.47
N SER A 113 0.37 9.29 8.63
CA SER A 113 0.99 9.21 9.96
C SER A 113 1.41 7.80 10.42
N VAL A 114 0.90 6.73 9.79
CA VAL A 114 0.97 5.36 10.34
C VAL A 114 2.40 4.91 10.61
N ARG A 115 3.32 5.07 9.63
CA ARG A 115 4.72 4.64 9.81
C ARG A 115 5.39 5.36 10.96
N GLY A 116 5.15 6.67 11.11
CA GLY A 116 5.69 7.45 12.22
C GLY A 116 5.10 7.07 13.58
N ILE A 117 3.78 6.89 13.66
CA ILE A 117 3.10 6.53 14.91
C ILE A 117 3.52 5.13 15.38
N VAL A 118 3.59 4.15 14.49
CA VAL A 118 4.04 2.80 14.85
C VAL A 118 5.50 2.80 15.31
N ALA A 119 6.39 3.53 14.61
CA ALA A 119 7.78 3.70 15.03
C ALA A 119 7.86 4.26 16.45
N ALA A 120 7.13 5.33 16.73
CA ALA A 120 7.09 5.99 18.05
C ALA A 120 6.57 5.06 19.16
N LYS A 121 5.50 4.29 18.89
CA LYS A 121 4.95 3.30 19.83
C LYS A 121 5.93 2.18 20.16
N LEU A 122 6.81 1.81 19.22
CA LEU A 122 7.87 0.83 19.43
C LEU A 122 9.15 1.44 20.05
N GLY A 123 9.13 2.73 20.40
CA GLY A 123 10.26 3.41 21.04
C GLY A 123 11.35 3.89 20.06
N HIS A 124 11.07 3.88 18.76
CA HIS A 124 12.00 4.37 17.73
C HIS A 124 11.83 5.88 17.48
N LYS A 125 12.91 6.52 17.06
CA LYS A 125 12.86 7.89 16.53
C LYS A 125 12.50 7.84 15.06
N TYR A 126 11.59 8.70 14.65
CA TYR A 126 11.15 8.77 13.25
C TYR A 126 11.28 10.19 12.71
N THR A 127 11.86 10.32 11.53
CA THR A 127 11.88 11.56 10.75
C THR A 127 11.30 11.26 9.36
N GLY A 128 10.21 11.96 9.04
CA GLY A 128 9.53 11.83 7.76
C GLY A 128 9.42 13.16 7.05
N ILE A 129 9.61 13.17 5.72
CA ILE A 129 9.53 14.34 4.87
C ILE A 129 8.36 14.18 3.91
N ASP A 130 7.58 15.24 3.75
CA ASP A 130 6.50 15.32 2.77
C ASP A 130 6.36 16.74 2.24
N LEU A 131 6.05 16.90 0.94
CA LEU A 131 5.80 18.20 0.33
C LEU A 131 4.56 18.88 0.88
N SER A 132 3.55 18.10 1.28
CA SER A 132 2.25 18.60 1.70
C SER A 132 2.27 19.06 3.14
N ALA A 133 2.30 20.39 3.35
CA ALA A 133 2.13 20.98 4.68
C ALA A 133 0.83 20.55 5.37
N ARG A 134 -0.26 20.39 4.58
CA ARG A 134 -1.55 19.91 5.08
C ARG A 134 -1.46 18.48 5.60
N GLN A 135 -0.74 17.59 4.89
CA GLN A 135 -0.56 16.21 5.33
C GLN A 135 0.26 16.15 6.62
N ILE A 136 1.34 16.91 6.68
CA ILE A 136 2.19 17.00 7.89
C ILE A 136 1.39 17.51 9.10
N GLU A 137 0.55 18.51 8.92
CA GLU A 137 -0.30 19.02 10.02
C GLU A 137 -1.28 17.94 10.50
N ALA A 138 -1.94 17.22 9.57
CA ALA A 138 -2.83 16.13 9.91
C ALA A 138 -2.09 14.99 10.66
N ASN A 139 -0.86 14.69 10.28
CA ASN A 139 -0.04 13.68 10.94
C ASN A 139 0.29 14.10 12.40
N LYS A 140 0.62 15.38 12.61
CA LYS A 140 0.89 15.92 13.95
C LYS A 140 -0.34 15.86 14.86
N VAL A 141 -1.50 16.24 14.34
CA VAL A 141 -2.77 16.16 15.09
C VAL A 141 -3.04 14.70 15.51
N GLN A 142 -2.91 13.74 14.60
CA GLN A 142 -3.09 12.33 14.96
C GLN A 142 -2.06 11.83 15.97
N ALA A 143 -0.81 12.28 15.87
CA ALA A 143 0.21 11.93 16.86
C ALA A 143 -0.11 12.51 18.24
N ASP A 144 -0.65 13.74 18.30
CA ASP A 144 -1.06 14.35 19.56
C ASP A 144 -2.19 13.60 20.24
N GLU A 145 -3.10 13.00 19.46
CA GLU A 145 -4.19 12.17 19.99
C GLU A 145 -3.74 10.78 20.45
N LEU A 146 -2.74 10.19 19.78
CA LEU A 146 -2.38 8.77 19.96
C LEU A 146 -1.10 8.55 20.79
N LEU A 147 -0.26 9.57 20.95
CA LEU A 147 1.04 9.49 21.60
C LEU A 147 1.15 10.50 22.74
N THR A 148 1.63 10.05 23.89
CA THR A 148 1.92 10.91 25.04
C THR A 148 3.32 11.53 24.95
N ASP A 149 4.26 10.76 24.43
CA ASP A 149 5.68 11.09 24.32
C ASP A 149 6.26 10.52 23.00
N ASN A 150 7.57 10.68 22.80
CA ASN A 150 8.28 10.16 21.62
C ASN A 150 7.56 10.44 20.29
N LYS A 151 7.18 11.72 20.07
CA LYS A 151 6.45 12.09 18.84
C LYS A 151 7.36 12.03 17.62
N PRO A 152 6.84 11.53 16.47
CA PRO A 152 7.56 11.59 15.21
C PRO A 152 7.89 13.02 14.80
N ASN A 153 9.04 13.20 14.16
CA ASN A 153 9.43 14.45 13.54
C ASN A 153 8.98 14.43 12.07
N TRP A 154 7.95 15.21 11.72
CA TRP A 154 7.53 15.42 10.34
C TRP A 154 7.96 16.78 9.84
N VAL A 155 8.65 16.80 8.69
CA VAL A 155 9.22 17.98 8.05
C VAL A 155 8.51 18.24 6.73
N VAL A 156 8.08 19.49 6.52
CA VAL A 156 7.55 19.91 5.21
C VAL A 156 8.72 20.27 4.31
N GLY A 157 8.81 19.66 3.14
CA GLY A 157 9.86 19.97 2.18
C GLY A 157 9.99 18.97 1.03
N ASP A 158 10.83 19.32 0.07
CA ASP A 158 11.18 18.48 -1.06
C ASP A 158 12.31 17.51 -0.68
N SER A 159 12.05 16.23 -0.77
CA SER A 159 13.01 15.17 -0.38
C SER A 159 14.28 15.11 -1.23
N LYS A 160 14.38 15.85 -2.33
CA LYS A 160 15.68 16.11 -2.98
C LYS A 160 16.68 16.76 -2.01
N HIS A 161 16.20 17.50 -1.04
CA HIS A 161 17.00 18.15 0.01
C HIS A 161 17.02 17.38 1.33
N VAL A 162 16.89 16.04 1.26
CA VAL A 162 16.79 15.17 2.45
C VAL A 162 17.92 15.41 3.46
N ASN A 163 19.15 15.66 2.99
CA ASN A 163 20.32 15.91 3.85
C ASN A 163 20.19 17.19 4.70
N GLU A 164 19.49 18.19 4.18
CA GLU A 164 19.26 19.48 4.86
C GLU A 164 18.04 19.41 5.78
N LEU A 165 16.98 18.74 5.31
CA LEU A 165 15.70 18.64 6.00
C LEU A 165 15.70 17.65 7.16
N ALA A 166 16.51 16.60 7.07
CA ALA A 166 16.60 15.52 8.04
C ALA A 166 18.07 15.17 8.38
N PRO A 167 18.88 16.15 8.87
CA PRO A 167 20.31 15.91 9.06
C PRO A 167 20.58 14.81 10.09
N GLY A 168 21.57 13.97 9.80
CA GLY A 168 22.01 12.90 10.68
C GLY A 168 22.19 11.57 9.96
N GLU A 169 22.38 10.50 10.73
CA GLU A 169 22.48 9.14 10.25
C GLU A 169 21.34 8.28 10.82
N TYR A 170 20.85 7.36 10.02
CA TYR A 170 19.66 6.57 10.34
C TYR A 170 19.95 5.08 10.38
N ASP A 171 19.21 4.37 11.23
CA ASP A 171 19.30 2.92 11.40
C ASP A 171 18.41 2.16 10.42
N LEU A 172 17.40 2.82 9.85
CA LEU A 172 16.51 2.26 8.84
C LEU A 172 16.00 3.37 7.91
N ILE A 173 15.90 3.06 6.63
CA ILE A 173 15.05 3.82 5.71
C ILE A 173 13.80 2.99 5.47
N PHE A 174 12.61 3.54 5.72
CA PHE A 174 11.35 2.84 5.46
C PHE A 174 10.33 3.76 4.82
N SER A 175 9.94 3.46 3.58
CA SER A 175 9.07 4.34 2.82
C SER A 175 8.16 3.62 1.83
N CYS A 176 7.15 4.35 1.35
CA CYS A 176 6.29 3.98 0.24
C CYS A 176 6.18 5.20 -0.67
N PRO A 177 6.95 5.25 -1.76
CA PRO A 177 6.99 6.41 -2.64
C PRO A 177 5.70 6.55 -3.45
N PRO A 178 5.42 7.74 -4.02
CA PRO A 178 4.33 7.91 -4.98
C PRO A 178 4.57 7.08 -6.24
N TYR A 179 3.49 6.64 -6.87
CA TYR A 179 3.55 5.80 -8.08
C TYR A 179 3.45 6.65 -9.36
N ALA A 180 4.37 7.60 -9.55
CA ALA A 180 4.37 8.53 -10.68
C ALA A 180 2.96 9.12 -10.95
N ASP A 181 2.49 9.14 -12.18
CA ASP A 181 1.20 9.68 -12.62
C ASP A 181 -0.03 8.81 -12.33
N LEU A 182 0.08 7.80 -11.45
CA LEU A 182 -1.06 6.96 -11.07
C LEU A 182 -2.08 7.71 -10.21
N GLU A 183 -1.61 8.52 -9.30
CA GLU A 183 -2.39 9.39 -8.42
C GLU A 183 -1.70 10.76 -8.36
N VAL A 184 -2.41 11.82 -8.72
CA VAL A 184 -1.89 13.18 -8.63
C VAL A 184 -2.29 13.74 -7.27
N TYR A 185 -1.30 14.10 -6.45
CA TYR A 185 -1.52 14.54 -5.07
C TYR A 185 -1.63 16.06 -4.93
N SER A 186 -0.97 16.83 -5.80
CA SER A 186 -1.00 18.29 -5.79
C SER A 186 -0.74 18.88 -7.17
N ASP A 187 -0.83 20.21 -7.29
CA ASP A 187 -0.45 20.96 -8.50
C ASP A 187 1.00 21.51 -8.39
N ASP A 188 1.75 21.11 -7.37
CA ASP A 188 3.15 21.55 -7.20
C ASP A 188 4.03 20.88 -8.26
N PRO A 189 4.81 21.65 -9.03
CA PRO A 189 5.71 21.10 -10.05
C PRO A 189 6.84 20.22 -9.45
N ASN A 190 7.12 20.30 -8.15
CA ASN A 190 8.06 19.43 -7.45
C ASN A 190 7.41 18.12 -6.97
N ASP A 191 6.08 18.00 -7.07
CA ASP A 191 5.40 16.75 -6.76
C ASP A 191 5.71 15.71 -7.84
N LEU A 192 6.34 14.60 -7.44
CA LEU A 192 6.68 13.52 -8.34
C LEU A 192 5.48 12.97 -9.12
N SER A 193 4.28 13.08 -8.55
CA SER A 193 3.05 12.60 -9.19
C SER A 193 2.62 13.43 -10.40
N THR A 194 3.17 14.64 -10.57
CA THR A 194 2.90 15.52 -11.72
C THR A 194 3.90 15.33 -12.87
N MET A 195 4.97 14.59 -12.64
CA MET A 195 6.09 14.46 -13.58
C MET A 195 5.83 13.39 -14.65
N GLU A 196 6.37 13.60 -15.86
CA GLU A 196 6.49 12.51 -16.82
C GLU A 196 7.50 11.47 -16.31
N TYR A 197 7.29 10.19 -16.66
CA TYR A 197 8.03 9.09 -16.02
C TYR A 197 9.56 9.16 -16.08
N PRO A 198 10.20 9.62 -17.16
CA PRO A 198 11.66 9.79 -17.18
C PRO A 198 12.16 10.80 -16.15
N ASP A 199 11.46 11.93 -16.00
CA ASP A 199 11.80 12.97 -15.03
C ASP A 199 11.53 12.47 -13.60
N PHE A 200 10.38 11.83 -13.39
CA PHE A 200 10.07 11.13 -12.14
C PHE A 200 11.20 10.17 -11.75
N LYS A 201 11.65 9.29 -12.66
CA LYS A 201 12.71 8.32 -12.38
C LYS A 201 14.00 9.02 -11.95
N SER A 202 14.38 10.09 -12.64
CA SER A 202 15.61 10.85 -12.33
C SER A 202 15.55 11.45 -10.92
N VAL A 203 14.45 12.13 -10.58
CA VAL A 203 14.28 12.75 -9.26
C VAL A 203 14.15 11.70 -8.16
N TYR A 204 13.44 10.60 -8.45
CA TYR A 204 13.31 9.48 -7.52
C TYR A 204 14.67 8.86 -7.18
N HIS A 205 15.53 8.62 -8.17
CA HIS A 205 16.89 8.14 -7.96
C HIS A 205 17.72 9.11 -7.11
N GLU A 206 17.62 10.42 -7.35
CA GLU A 206 18.30 11.44 -6.55
C GLU A 206 17.90 11.38 -5.08
N ILE A 207 16.59 11.27 -4.80
CA ILE A 207 16.06 11.15 -3.44
C ILE A 207 16.56 9.86 -2.77
N VAL A 208 16.49 8.72 -3.47
CA VAL A 208 16.98 7.43 -2.95
C VAL A 208 18.47 7.50 -2.65
N TYR A 209 19.26 8.08 -3.55
CA TYR A 209 20.68 8.26 -3.35
C TYR A 209 20.99 9.10 -2.10
N GLY A 210 20.32 10.24 -1.95
CA GLY A 210 20.45 11.08 -0.75
C GLY A 210 20.07 10.35 0.53
N ALA A 211 18.95 9.62 0.52
CA ALA A 211 18.51 8.86 1.68
C ALA A 211 19.49 7.73 2.04
N VAL A 212 19.98 6.95 1.05
CA VAL A 212 20.95 5.87 1.29
C VAL A 212 22.29 6.39 1.77
N ALA A 213 22.70 7.60 1.36
CA ALA A 213 23.90 8.24 1.90
C ALA A 213 23.82 8.45 3.42
N MET A 214 22.62 8.71 3.94
CA MET A 214 22.34 8.90 5.38
C MET A 214 22.07 7.61 6.15
N LEU A 215 21.93 6.49 5.45
CA LEU A 215 21.82 5.18 6.09
C LEU A 215 23.17 4.75 6.62
N LYS A 216 23.24 4.39 7.90
CA LYS A 216 24.45 3.84 8.53
C LYS A 216 24.92 2.57 7.81
N GLN A 217 26.20 2.23 7.99
CA GLN A 217 26.70 0.93 7.55
C GLN A 217 26.05 -0.21 8.35
N ASP A 218 25.94 -1.36 7.71
CA ASP A 218 25.34 -2.57 8.27
C ASP A 218 23.89 -2.34 8.70
N ARG A 219 23.12 -1.65 7.83
CA ARG A 219 21.70 -1.31 8.05
C ARG A 219 20.85 -1.61 6.83
N PHE A 220 19.56 -1.74 7.10
CA PHE A 220 18.55 -2.05 6.08
C PHE A 220 17.82 -0.80 5.58
N ALA A 221 17.33 -0.90 4.35
CA ALA A 221 16.30 -0.03 3.83
C ALA A 221 15.14 -0.89 3.32
N CYS A 222 13.89 -0.45 3.53
CA CYS A 222 12.70 -1.16 3.13
C CYS A 222 11.77 -0.25 2.34
N PHE A 223 11.41 -0.64 1.13
CA PHE A 223 10.50 0.13 0.26
C PHE A 223 9.32 -0.72 -0.17
N VAL A 224 8.12 -0.18 -0.01
CA VAL A 224 6.88 -0.81 -0.48
C VAL A 224 6.51 -0.19 -1.81
N VAL A 225 6.62 -0.96 -2.87
CA VAL A 225 6.41 -0.50 -4.24
C VAL A 225 5.56 -1.48 -5.04
N GLY A 226 5.02 -1.03 -6.15
CA GLY A 226 4.30 -1.88 -7.07
C GLY A 226 4.43 -1.40 -8.50
N ASP A 227 4.50 -2.32 -9.44
CA ASP A 227 4.50 -1.94 -10.84
C ASP A 227 3.20 -1.28 -11.25
N ILE A 228 3.33 -0.23 -12.04
CA ILE A 228 2.25 0.56 -12.63
C ILE A 228 2.28 0.46 -14.15
N ARG A 229 1.13 0.71 -14.77
CA ARG A 229 1.02 0.70 -16.23
C ARG A 229 0.97 2.13 -16.75
N ASP A 230 1.65 2.34 -17.89
CA ASP A 230 1.55 3.57 -18.66
C ASP A 230 0.16 3.72 -19.34
N LYS A 231 -0.05 4.86 -19.99
CA LYS A 231 -1.29 5.17 -20.74
C LYS A 231 -1.58 4.18 -21.89
N LYS A 232 -0.53 3.49 -22.40
CA LYS A 232 -0.66 2.44 -23.43
C LYS A 232 -0.95 1.06 -22.82
N GLY A 233 -0.75 0.91 -21.51
CA GLY A 233 -1.04 -0.31 -20.76
C GLY A 233 0.14 -1.24 -20.54
N PHE A 234 1.37 -0.82 -20.84
CA PHE A 234 2.59 -1.54 -20.52
C PHE A 234 3.07 -1.21 -19.10
N TYR A 235 3.71 -2.15 -18.43
CA TYR A 235 4.36 -1.88 -17.16
C TYR A 235 5.57 -0.95 -17.35
N ARG A 236 5.75 -0.04 -16.40
CA ARG A 236 6.89 0.90 -16.37
C ARG A 236 8.13 0.31 -15.71
N ASN A 237 8.04 -0.91 -15.17
CA ASN A 237 9.09 -1.60 -14.40
C ASN A 237 9.54 -0.83 -13.15
N PHE A 238 8.62 -0.16 -12.47
CA PHE A 238 8.96 0.67 -11.31
C PHE A 238 9.63 -0.11 -10.17
N VAL A 239 9.28 -1.40 -10.00
CA VAL A 239 9.99 -2.30 -9.06
C VAL A 239 11.46 -2.43 -9.44
N SER A 240 11.77 -2.67 -10.71
CA SER A 240 13.16 -2.76 -11.19
C SER A 240 13.90 -1.43 -11.10
N ASP A 241 13.23 -0.31 -11.42
CA ASP A 241 13.80 1.03 -11.29
C ASP A 241 14.14 1.37 -9.84
N THR A 242 13.32 0.90 -8.87
CA THR A 242 13.62 1.03 -7.45
C THR A 242 14.84 0.21 -7.05
N ILE A 243 14.96 -1.03 -7.54
CA ILE A 243 16.12 -1.89 -7.26
C ILE A 243 17.39 -1.22 -7.82
N GLU A 244 17.35 -0.71 -9.05
CA GLU A 244 18.46 0.00 -9.68
C GLU A 244 18.88 1.22 -8.86
N ALA A 245 17.91 2.06 -8.42
CA ALA A 245 18.19 3.25 -7.63
C ALA A 245 18.95 2.94 -6.32
N PHE A 246 18.55 1.90 -5.61
CA PHE A 246 19.21 1.47 -4.38
C PHE A 246 20.59 0.88 -4.64
N GLN A 247 20.75 0.08 -5.69
CA GLN A 247 22.05 -0.51 -6.06
C GLN A 247 23.05 0.57 -6.47
N ASP A 248 22.65 1.54 -7.26
CA ASP A 248 23.47 2.69 -7.65
C ASP A 248 23.86 3.55 -6.43
N ALA A 249 23.00 3.62 -5.42
CA ALA A 249 23.28 4.28 -4.15
C ALA A 249 24.15 3.47 -3.17
N GLY A 250 24.48 2.22 -3.49
CA GLY A 250 25.35 1.35 -2.68
C GLY A 250 24.62 0.48 -1.66
N ALA A 251 23.31 0.26 -1.82
CA ALA A 251 22.52 -0.69 -1.02
C ALA A 251 22.01 -1.82 -1.92
N THR A 252 22.33 -3.06 -1.59
CA THR A 252 22.02 -4.24 -2.41
C THR A 252 20.68 -4.85 -2.01
N LEU A 253 19.86 -5.27 -2.99
CA LEU A 253 18.64 -6.03 -2.70
C LEU A 253 18.97 -7.30 -1.93
N TYR A 254 18.38 -7.44 -0.75
CA TYR A 254 18.67 -8.53 0.17
C TYR A 254 17.51 -9.50 0.33
N ASN A 255 16.29 -8.96 0.50
CA ASN A 255 15.06 -9.75 0.57
C ASN A 255 13.95 -9.11 -0.26
N GLU A 256 12.99 -9.92 -0.65
CA GLU A 256 11.72 -9.50 -1.20
C GLU A 256 10.59 -10.24 -0.49
N ALA A 257 9.55 -9.51 -0.10
CA ALA A 257 8.30 -10.08 0.36
C ALA A 257 7.12 -9.52 -0.46
N ILE A 258 6.00 -10.22 -0.43
CA ILE A 258 4.79 -9.81 -1.13
C ILE A 258 3.74 -9.41 -0.11
N LEU A 259 3.37 -8.12 -0.12
CA LEU A 259 2.21 -7.63 0.61
C LEU A 259 0.95 -7.93 -0.21
N VAL A 260 0.18 -8.92 0.23
CA VAL A 260 -1.09 -9.26 -0.42
C VAL A 260 -2.16 -8.26 0.04
N THR A 261 -2.75 -7.54 -0.90
CA THR A 261 -3.82 -6.59 -0.64
C THR A 261 -5.19 -7.23 -0.84
N ALA A 262 -6.21 -6.71 -0.15
CA ALA A 262 -7.58 -7.20 -0.29
C ALA A 262 -8.05 -7.15 -1.76
N VAL A 263 -8.70 -8.21 -2.21
CA VAL A 263 -9.20 -8.34 -3.59
C VAL A 263 -10.20 -7.24 -3.95
N GLY A 264 -11.03 -6.82 -2.98
CA GLY A 264 -11.95 -5.70 -3.12
C GLY A 264 -12.81 -5.78 -4.38
N SER A 265 -12.80 -4.71 -5.18
CA SER A 265 -13.55 -4.62 -6.43
C SER A 265 -12.78 -5.13 -7.66
N LEU A 266 -11.60 -5.71 -7.47
CA LEU A 266 -10.78 -6.21 -8.57
C LEU A 266 -11.55 -7.18 -9.49
N PRO A 267 -12.34 -8.16 -9.00
CA PRO A 267 -13.10 -9.07 -9.86
C PRO A 267 -14.02 -8.37 -10.86
N ILE A 268 -14.62 -7.25 -10.44
CA ILE A 268 -15.53 -6.47 -11.32
C ILE A 268 -14.75 -5.78 -12.44
N ARG A 269 -13.56 -5.27 -12.15
CA ARG A 269 -12.71 -4.53 -13.11
C ARG A 269 -11.94 -5.45 -14.03
N VAL A 270 -11.47 -6.58 -13.51
CA VAL A 270 -10.59 -7.51 -14.23
C VAL A 270 -11.30 -8.13 -15.43
N SER A 271 -12.56 -8.54 -15.31
CA SER A 271 -13.29 -9.15 -16.42
C SER A 271 -13.29 -8.24 -17.66
N ARG A 272 -13.65 -6.96 -17.49
CA ARG A 272 -13.64 -5.98 -18.56
C ARG A 272 -12.23 -5.70 -19.11
N ALA A 273 -11.25 -5.54 -18.24
CA ALA A 273 -9.86 -5.27 -18.62
C ALA A 273 -9.24 -6.46 -19.38
N PHE A 274 -9.57 -7.69 -18.96
CA PHE A 274 -9.11 -8.90 -19.62
C PHE A 274 -9.73 -9.07 -21.00
N GLN A 275 -11.05 -8.88 -21.13
CA GLN A 275 -11.73 -8.98 -22.44
C GLN A 275 -11.21 -7.93 -23.42
N ALA A 276 -11.02 -6.69 -22.98
CA ALA A 276 -10.58 -5.58 -23.84
C ALA A 276 -9.08 -5.63 -24.20
N GLY A 277 -8.21 -6.11 -23.31
CA GLY A 277 -6.77 -5.97 -23.50
C GLY A 277 -5.92 -7.06 -22.88
N ARG A 278 -6.51 -8.19 -22.45
CA ARG A 278 -5.85 -9.33 -21.78
C ARG A 278 -5.04 -8.89 -20.55
N LYS A 279 -5.46 -7.81 -19.88
CA LYS A 279 -4.80 -7.30 -18.69
C LYS A 279 -5.21 -8.12 -17.47
N LEU A 280 -4.23 -8.70 -16.78
CA LEU A 280 -4.44 -9.38 -15.52
C LEU A 280 -4.58 -8.36 -14.39
N GLY A 281 -5.32 -8.75 -13.35
CA GLY A 281 -5.39 -7.99 -12.10
C GLY A 281 -4.16 -8.25 -11.22
N LYS A 282 -3.81 -7.25 -10.41
CA LYS A 282 -2.75 -7.32 -9.41
C LYS A 282 -3.34 -7.02 -8.03
N THR A 283 -3.06 -7.87 -7.05
CA THR A 283 -3.53 -7.77 -5.66
C THR A 283 -2.36 -7.82 -4.68
N HIS A 284 -1.23 -7.28 -5.09
CA HIS A 284 -0.05 -7.26 -4.24
C HIS A 284 0.82 -6.03 -4.51
N GLN A 285 1.64 -5.70 -3.53
CA GLN A 285 2.78 -4.81 -3.62
C GLN A 285 4.04 -5.59 -3.25
N ASN A 286 5.19 -5.15 -3.74
CA ASN A 286 6.48 -5.71 -3.41
C ASN A 286 7.06 -4.96 -2.22
N VAL A 287 7.49 -5.68 -1.21
CA VAL A 287 8.25 -5.15 -0.07
C VAL A 287 9.70 -5.48 -0.33
N LEU A 288 10.45 -4.51 -0.84
CA LEU A 288 11.85 -4.65 -1.19
C LEU A 288 12.70 -4.29 0.01
N VAL A 289 13.58 -5.19 0.41
CA VAL A 289 14.50 -4.99 1.54
C VAL A 289 15.92 -4.95 1.01
N PHE A 290 16.57 -3.83 1.20
CA PHE A 290 17.96 -3.60 0.79
C PHE A 290 18.88 -3.60 2.01
N TYR A 291 20.13 -3.94 1.80
CA TYR A 291 21.17 -3.92 2.83
C TYR A 291 22.38 -3.13 2.35
N LYS A 292 22.86 -2.23 3.21
CA LYS A 292 24.08 -1.45 3.01
C LYS A 292 25.15 -1.95 3.96
N GLY A 293 26.14 -2.72 3.46
CA GLY A 293 27.22 -3.22 4.27
C GLY A 293 27.59 -4.69 4.03
N ASP A 294 28.30 -5.31 4.99
CA ASP A 294 28.64 -6.73 4.95
C ASP A 294 27.51 -7.58 5.58
N PRO A 295 26.83 -8.48 4.83
CA PRO A 295 25.79 -9.34 5.38
C PRO A 295 26.22 -10.20 6.58
N LYS A 296 27.52 -10.42 6.76
CA LYS A 296 28.04 -11.13 7.94
C LYS A 296 27.77 -10.38 9.24
N ALA A 297 27.67 -9.06 9.21
CA ALA A 297 27.38 -8.23 10.36
C ALA A 297 25.95 -8.47 10.91
N ILE A 298 25.01 -8.95 10.08
CA ILE A 298 23.63 -9.24 10.50
C ILE A 298 23.59 -10.26 11.65
N LYS A 299 24.52 -11.20 11.68
CA LYS A 299 24.62 -12.20 12.76
C LYS A 299 24.81 -11.59 14.15
N THR A 300 25.23 -10.33 14.23
CA THR A 300 25.43 -9.62 15.51
C THR A 300 24.16 -8.95 16.02
N TRP A 301 23.07 -8.98 15.26
CA TRP A 301 21.82 -8.26 15.59
C TRP A 301 20.99 -8.94 16.69
N GLY A 302 21.29 -10.19 17.02
CA GLY A 302 20.53 -10.99 17.98
C GLY A 302 19.29 -11.65 17.36
N ASP A 303 18.55 -12.36 18.20
CA ASP A 303 17.36 -13.08 17.78
C ASP A 303 16.16 -12.13 17.63
N VAL A 304 15.32 -12.43 16.65
CA VAL A 304 14.06 -11.73 16.40
C VAL A 304 12.91 -12.63 16.85
N GLU A 305 12.03 -12.10 17.69
CA GLU A 305 10.78 -12.78 18.03
C GLU A 305 9.85 -12.81 16.80
N CYS A 306 9.73 -13.98 16.20
CA CYS A 306 8.85 -14.17 15.04
C CYS A 306 7.44 -14.65 15.42
N GLY A 307 7.14 -14.79 16.71
CA GLY A 307 5.94 -15.46 17.23
C GLY A 307 5.98 -16.98 17.05
N ASP A 308 5.27 -17.70 17.90
CA ASP A 308 5.08 -19.14 17.73
C ASP A 308 4.06 -19.37 16.61
N ILE A 309 4.52 -19.96 15.50
CA ILE A 309 3.60 -20.48 14.50
C ILE A 309 3.07 -21.79 15.06
N ASP A 310 1.82 -21.78 15.53
CA ASP A 310 1.15 -23.00 15.94
C ASP A 310 0.81 -23.82 14.67
N ILE A 311 1.72 -24.74 14.31
CA ILE A 311 1.61 -25.59 13.12
C ILE A 311 0.38 -26.52 13.23
N ALA A 312 -0.19 -26.67 14.41
CA ALA A 312 -1.34 -27.55 14.66
C ALA A 312 -2.66 -27.04 14.04
N GLU A 313 -2.76 -25.77 13.65
CA GLU A 313 -3.96 -25.22 12.99
C GLU A 313 -3.87 -25.21 11.44
N ALA A 314 -2.80 -25.73 10.84
CA ALA A 314 -2.56 -25.69 9.40
C ALA A 314 -2.83 -27.02 8.67
N GLU A 315 -3.40 -28.06 9.33
CA GLU A 315 -3.82 -29.34 8.73
C GLU A 315 -5.31 -29.37 8.36
#